data_88068fed9b8b6f54a48dc4c0fada168d
#
_entry.id   88068fed9b8b6f54a48dc4c0fada168d
#
_cell.length_a   1.000
_cell.length_b   1.000
_cell.length_c   1.000
_cell.angle_alpha   90.00
_cell.angle_beta   90.00
_cell.angle_gamma   90.00
#
_symmetry.space_group_name_H-M   'P 1'
#
loop_
_entity.id
_entity.type
_entity.pdbx_description
1 polymer ?
#
loop_
_entity_poly.entity_id
_entity_poly.type
_entity_poly.pdbx_seq_one_letter_code
_entity_poly.pdbx_strand_id
1 'polypeptide(L)'
;RGCATIISNKGGLPETTKQAIVLKSLDSSALYKQIRSLIKNDRKRKLIQEQSFQNIDHVISENSKLLDKIRQECLPYSNFNFIKNRLKILNIYNQGQKLNHRLYNISLGKKFTNGFIRNGHDVLEISDRDYIKNNRSLSFTPIRTLFQKYLIDSFKNYNPDLLFFGHTKNIDPETLDIFKSINRNLIISQWNEDPVMPSLGYSKNNIENIKRYSELVDHNFITTHPSVLKKQNINDNNFHFFFVPVDKNIEFFNVYKLRPQKDLFYAMSHGV
;
A
#
# COMPACT_ATOMS: atom_id res chain seq x y z
N ARG A 1 -9.84 12.95 17.79
CA ARG A 1 -10.05 14.39 17.59
C ARG A 1 -10.96 15.01 18.64
N GLY A 2 -11.12 14.40 19.82
CA GLY A 2 -11.86 14.97 20.94
C GLY A 2 -13.38 15.09 20.72
N CYS A 3 -14.00 14.17 20.00
CA CYS A 3 -15.45 14.12 19.88
C CYS A 3 -16.09 13.30 21.00
N ALA A 4 -17.24 13.75 21.52
CA ALA A 4 -18.07 12.89 22.36
C ALA A 4 -18.71 11.81 21.50
N THR A 5 -18.42 10.55 21.83
CA THR A 5 -18.75 9.41 20.99
C THR A 5 -19.94 8.62 21.57
N ILE A 6 -20.84 8.21 20.71
CA ILE A 6 -21.92 7.26 21.02
C ILE A 6 -21.69 6.01 20.17
N ILE A 7 -21.66 4.85 20.78
CA ILE A 7 -21.36 3.58 20.11
C ILE A 7 -22.43 2.53 20.41
N SER A 8 -22.48 1.51 19.56
CA SER A 8 -23.32 0.34 19.82
C SER A 8 -22.63 -0.64 20.76
N ASN A 9 -23.41 -1.45 21.45
CA ASN A 9 -22.89 -2.58 22.23
C ASN A 9 -22.73 -3.84 21.35
N LYS A 10 -22.08 -3.69 20.18
CA LYS A 10 -21.89 -4.79 19.20
C LYS A 10 -20.43 -4.82 18.73
N GLY A 11 -19.96 -6.06 18.50
CA GLY A 11 -18.57 -6.29 18.08
C GLY A 11 -17.55 -5.73 19.08
N GLY A 12 -16.39 -5.34 18.60
CA GLY A 12 -15.29 -4.75 19.40
C GLY A 12 -15.43 -3.26 19.72
N LEU A 13 -16.55 -2.59 19.36
CA LEU A 13 -16.70 -1.16 19.61
C LEU A 13 -16.60 -0.75 21.09
N PRO A 14 -17.22 -1.48 22.06
CA PRO A 14 -17.08 -1.14 23.48
C PRO A 14 -15.65 -1.23 24.01
N GLU A 15 -14.81 -2.04 23.36
CA GLU A 15 -13.42 -2.25 23.74
C GLU A 15 -12.50 -1.14 23.24
N THR A 16 -12.90 -0.48 22.13
CA THR A 16 -12.08 0.55 21.50
C THR A 16 -12.17 1.91 22.18
N THR A 17 -13.25 2.19 22.92
CA THR A 17 -13.40 3.47 23.61
C THR A 17 -14.11 3.30 24.94
N LYS A 18 -13.35 3.29 26.03
CA LYS A 18 -13.89 3.16 27.40
C LYS A 18 -14.76 4.34 27.85
N GLN A 19 -14.64 5.48 27.19
CA GLN A 19 -15.34 6.74 27.55
C GLN A 19 -16.53 7.07 26.65
N ALA A 20 -16.84 6.23 25.68
CA ALA A 20 -18.01 6.42 24.82
C ALA A 20 -19.31 6.09 25.55
N ILE A 21 -20.39 6.72 25.14
CA ILE A 21 -21.72 6.31 25.56
C ILE A 21 -22.11 5.06 24.80
N VAL A 22 -22.21 3.92 25.48
CA VAL A 22 -22.64 2.66 24.88
C VAL A 22 -24.16 2.57 24.89
N LEU A 23 -24.75 2.40 23.71
CA LEU A 23 -26.19 2.20 23.56
C LEU A 23 -26.59 0.81 24.06
N LYS A 24 -27.58 0.73 24.94
CA LYS A 24 -28.15 -0.54 25.44
C LYS A 24 -28.99 -1.24 24.37
N SER A 25 -29.63 -0.48 23.49
CA SER A 25 -30.43 -0.96 22.36
C SER A 25 -30.06 -0.20 21.09
N LEU A 26 -30.16 -0.86 19.94
CA LEU A 26 -29.86 -0.26 18.62
C LEU A 26 -31.14 0.26 17.97
N ASP A 27 -31.88 1.10 18.71
CA ASP A 27 -33.06 1.74 18.16
C ASP A 27 -32.87 3.26 18.03
N SER A 28 -33.62 3.87 17.15
CA SER A 28 -33.54 5.29 16.86
C SER A 28 -33.91 6.15 18.08
N SER A 29 -34.80 5.67 18.97
CA SER A 29 -35.21 6.35 20.18
C SER A 29 -34.10 6.42 21.22
N ALA A 30 -33.39 5.31 21.42
CA ALA A 30 -32.22 5.28 22.32
C ALA A 30 -31.11 6.21 21.81
N LEU A 31 -30.81 6.19 20.51
CA LEU A 31 -29.85 7.08 19.90
C LEU A 31 -30.24 8.54 20.04
N TYR A 32 -31.49 8.89 19.73
CA TYR A 32 -32.02 10.25 19.87
C TYR A 32 -31.91 10.76 21.28
N LYS A 33 -32.27 9.96 22.29
CA LYS A 33 -32.15 10.33 23.70
C LYS A 33 -30.74 10.70 24.10
N GLN A 34 -29.74 9.91 23.65
CA GLN A 34 -28.34 10.18 23.96
C GLN A 34 -27.79 11.41 23.22
N ILE A 35 -28.13 11.59 21.95
CA ILE A 35 -27.79 12.81 21.21
C ILE A 35 -28.38 14.04 21.88
N ARG A 36 -29.65 14.02 22.21
CA ARG A 36 -30.33 15.12 22.91
C ARG A 36 -29.71 15.43 24.28
N SER A 37 -29.31 14.38 25.01
CA SER A 37 -28.62 14.53 26.30
C SER A 37 -27.28 15.26 26.15
N LEU A 38 -26.49 14.93 25.12
CA LEU A 38 -25.22 15.58 24.86
C LEU A 38 -25.35 17.01 24.37
N ILE A 39 -26.38 17.30 23.56
CA ILE A 39 -26.69 18.68 23.11
C ILE A 39 -27.11 19.56 24.28
N LYS A 40 -27.93 19.05 25.18
CA LYS A 40 -28.45 19.82 26.33
C LYS A 40 -27.46 19.92 27.50
N ASN A 41 -26.46 19.10 27.58
CA ASN A 41 -25.53 19.06 28.70
C ASN A 41 -24.08 19.22 28.22
N ASP A 42 -23.65 20.46 28.08
CA ASP A 42 -22.31 20.86 27.67
C ASP A 42 -21.23 20.29 28.58
N ARG A 43 -21.46 20.27 29.89
CA ARG A 43 -20.49 19.74 30.86
C ARG A 43 -20.25 18.25 30.65
N LYS A 44 -21.32 17.48 30.45
CA LYS A 44 -21.21 16.03 30.11
C LYS A 44 -20.51 15.80 28.81
N ARG A 45 -20.82 16.59 27.78
CA ARG A 45 -20.19 16.48 26.45
C ARG A 45 -18.71 16.77 26.54
N LYS A 46 -18.29 17.86 27.15
CA LYS A 46 -16.88 18.23 27.31
C LYS A 46 -16.11 17.20 28.12
N LEU A 47 -16.66 16.65 29.19
CA LEU A 47 -16.02 15.61 29.99
C LEU A 47 -15.72 14.37 29.13
N ILE A 48 -16.68 13.90 28.33
CA ILE A 48 -16.48 12.76 27.43
C ILE A 48 -15.42 13.06 26.36
N GLN A 49 -15.42 14.30 25.82
CA GLN A 49 -14.42 14.74 24.84
C GLN A 49 -13.01 14.73 25.42
N GLU A 50 -12.82 15.30 26.59
CA GLU A 50 -11.52 15.38 27.26
C GLU A 50 -10.99 13.99 27.63
N GLN A 51 -11.84 13.14 28.20
CA GLN A 51 -11.48 11.77 28.55
C GLN A 51 -11.16 10.91 27.32
N SER A 52 -11.89 11.07 26.24
CA SER A 52 -11.63 10.38 24.97
C SER A 52 -10.30 10.81 24.36
N PHE A 53 -9.93 12.08 24.50
CA PHE A 53 -8.67 12.60 23.99
C PHE A 53 -7.47 12.08 24.80
N GLN A 54 -7.55 12.14 26.13
CA GLN A 54 -6.47 11.74 27.03
C GLN A 54 -6.11 10.24 26.94
N ASN A 55 -7.07 9.39 26.57
CA ASN A 55 -6.87 7.94 26.56
C ASN A 55 -6.51 7.36 25.18
N ILE A 56 -6.52 8.16 24.12
CA ILE A 56 -6.31 7.65 22.76
C ILE A 56 -4.89 7.10 22.57
N ASP A 57 -3.90 7.80 23.08
CA ASP A 57 -2.49 7.40 22.96
C ASP A 57 -2.21 6.13 23.75
N HIS A 58 -2.80 5.97 24.94
CA HIS A 58 -2.67 4.78 25.76
C HIS A 58 -3.26 3.55 25.06
N VAL A 59 -4.47 3.67 24.50
CA VAL A 59 -5.15 2.58 23.78
C VAL A 59 -4.37 2.18 22.52
N ILE A 60 -3.86 3.15 21.78
CA ILE A 60 -3.03 2.89 20.57
C ILE A 60 -1.75 2.15 20.98
N SER A 61 -1.06 2.60 22.03
CA SER A 61 0.17 1.97 22.51
C SER A 61 -0.05 0.54 23.00
N GLU A 62 -1.09 0.28 23.78
CA GLU A 62 -1.41 -1.07 24.29
C GLU A 62 -1.80 -2.01 23.14
N ASN A 63 -2.65 -1.56 22.20
CA ASN A 63 -3.05 -2.37 21.05
C ASN A 63 -1.86 -2.67 20.12
N SER A 64 -0.95 -1.73 19.93
CA SER A 64 0.29 -1.97 19.18
C SER A 64 1.13 -3.05 19.83
N LYS A 65 1.35 -2.99 21.16
CA LYS A 65 2.10 -4.01 21.90
C LYS A 65 1.43 -5.39 21.82
N LEU A 66 0.11 -5.43 21.92
CA LEU A 66 -0.66 -6.68 21.79
C LEU A 66 -0.54 -7.27 20.39
N LEU A 67 -0.66 -6.45 19.35
CA LEU A 67 -0.47 -6.88 17.96
C LEU A 67 0.95 -7.40 17.72
N ASP A 68 1.95 -6.72 18.25
CA ASP A 68 3.35 -7.16 18.11
C ASP A 68 3.57 -8.50 18.84
N LYS A 69 2.95 -8.70 20.02
CA LYS A 69 2.98 -9.98 20.72
C LYS A 69 2.31 -11.10 19.92
N ILE A 70 1.11 -10.85 19.38
CA ILE A 70 0.41 -11.82 18.54
C ILE A 70 1.23 -12.13 17.28
N ARG A 71 1.84 -11.12 16.65
CA ARG A 71 2.73 -11.33 15.52
C ARG A 71 3.92 -12.23 15.87
N GLN A 72 4.54 -12.03 17.03
CA GLN A 72 5.63 -12.87 17.50
C GLN A 72 5.18 -14.32 17.74
N GLU A 73 3.99 -14.51 18.29
CA GLU A 73 3.43 -15.84 18.56
C GLU A 73 2.98 -16.57 17.28
N CYS A 74 2.46 -15.84 16.29
CA CYS A 74 2.00 -16.41 15.03
C CYS A 74 3.10 -16.65 14.00
N LEU A 75 4.28 -16.03 14.15
CA LEU A 75 5.40 -16.26 13.26
C LEU A 75 6.13 -17.54 13.68
N PRO A 76 6.13 -18.62 12.85
CA PRO A 76 6.96 -19.77 13.13
C PRO A 76 8.40 -19.31 13.24
N TYR A 77 9.10 -19.79 14.25
CA TYR A 77 10.49 -19.51 14.62
C TYR A 77 11.44 -19.50 13.40
N SER A 78 11.39 -18.47 12.60
CA SER A 78 12.47 -18.11 11.71
C SER A 78 13.26 -17.01 12.41
N ASN A 79 14.58 -17.13 12.47
CA ASN A 79 15.48 -16.13 13.00
C ASN A 79 15.22 -14.78 12.30
N PHE A 80 14.17 -14.07 12.70
CA PHE A 80 13.99 -12.69 12.37
C PHE A 80 15.01 -11.90 13.16
N ASN A 81 16.16 -11.69 12.57
CA ASN A 81 16.96 -10.56 12.95
C ASN A 81 16.04 -9.35 12.71
N PHE A 82 15.50 -8.80 13.81
CA PHE A 82 14.81 -7.53 13.76
C PHE A 82 15.72 -6.57 13.00
N ILE A 83 15.32 -6.17 11.81
CA ILE A 83 16.06 -5.19 11.03
C ILE A 83 16.12 -3.96 11.93
N LYS A 84 17.32 -3.57 12.35
CA LYS A 84 17.55 -2.43 13.24
C LYS A 84 16.91 -1.15 12.72
N ASN A 85 16.62 -1.08 11.41
CA ASN A 85 16.06 0.06 10.71
C ASN A 85 14.75 -0.34 10.01
N ARG A 86 13.64 -0.16 10.72
CA ARG A 86 12.31 -0.28 10.14
C ARG A 86 12.09 0.90 9.19
N LEU A 87 11.83 0.62 7.91
CA LEU A 87 11.54 1.63 6.90
C LEU A 87 10.04 1.84 6.76
N LYS A 88 9.65 3.06 6.47
CA LYS A 88 8.33 3.42 5.93
C LYS A 88 8.41 3.37 4.42
N ILE A 89 7.63 2.52 3.80
CA ILE A 89 7.65 2.28 2.35
C ILE A 89 6.33 2.70 1.74
N LEU A 90 6.37 3.63 0.79
CA LEU A 90 5.23 3.94 -0.05
C LEU A 90 5.31 3.08 -1.31
N ASN A 91 4.43 2.08 -1.44
CA ASN A 91 4.37 1.18 -2.59
C ASN A 91 3.23 1.57 -3.53
N ILE A 92 3.59 2.04 -4.75
CA ILE A 92 2.62 2.48 -5.76
C ILE A 92 2.61 1.49 -6.92
N TYR A 93 1.46 0.86 -7.17
CA TYR A 93 1.30 -0.10 -8.25
C TYR A 93 -0.17 -0.29 -8.62
N ASN A 94 -0.43 -0.89 -9.79
CA ASN A 94 -1.79 -1.27 -10.16
C ASN A 94 -2.27 -2.46 -9.34
N GLN A 95 -3.20 -2.24 -8.44
CA GLN A 95 -3.79 -3.31 -7.63
C GLN A 95 -4.85 -4.11 -8.41
N GLY A 96 -5.48 -3.51 -9.42
CA GLY A 96 -6.49 -4.18 -10.22
C GLY A 96 -7.76 -4.55 -9.46
N GLN A 97 -8.15 -3.76 -8.47
CA GLN A 97 -9.31 -4.02 -7.62
C GLN A 97 -10.62 -4.13 -8.40
N LYS A 98 -10.71 -3.41 -9.53
CA LYS A 98 -11.88 -3.42 -10.43
C LYS A 98 -11.77 -4.39 -11.60
N LEU A 99 -10.77 -5.25 -11.61
CA LEU A 99 -10.66 -6.28 -12.63
C LEU A 99 -11.48 -7.50 -12.22
N ASN A 100 -12.25 -8.05 -13.17
CA ASN A 100 -13.14 -9.18 -12.91
C ASN A 100 -12.41 -10.46 -12.48
N HIS A 101 -11.13 -10.58 -12.75
CA HIS A 101 -10.30 -11.74 -12.47
C HIS A 101 -9.58 -11.71 -11.10
N ARG A 102 -9.87 -10.75 -10.24
CA ARG A 102 -9.38 -10.70 -8.86
C ARG A 102 -7.84 -10.76 -8.72
N LEU A 103 -7.11 -10.14 -9.63
CA LEU A 103 -5.63 -10.14 -9.62
C LEU A 103 -5.02 -9.40 -8.42
N TYR A 104 -5.79 -8.63 -7.68
CA TYR A 104 -5.31 -7.86 -6.55
C TYR A 104 -4.46 -8.69 -5.58
N ASN A 105 -4.96 -9.87 -5.19
CA ASN A 105 -4.29 -10.70 -4.18
C ASN A 105 -3.03 -11.42 -4.67
N ILE A 106 -2.83 -11.52 -5.99
CA ILE A 106 -1.72 -12.24 -6.62
C ILE A 106 -0.80 -11.35 -7.46
N SER A 107 -1.08 -10.04 -7.51
CA SER A 107 -0.26 -9.11 -8.28
C SER A 107 1.15 -9.01 -7.72
N LEU A 108 2.13 -8.72 -8.58
CA LEU A 108 3.53 -8.55 -8.17
C LEU A 108 3.71 -7.47 -7.12
N GLY A 109 3.04 -6.32 -7.28
CA GLY A 109 3.06 -5.27 -6.28
C GLY A 109 2.59 -5.74 -4.90
N LYS A 110 1.59 -6.63 -4.84
CA LYS A 110 1.12 -7.23 -3.57
C LYS A 110 2.14 -8.18 -2.97
N LYS A 111 2.84 -8.96 -3.80
CA LYS A 111 3.93 -9.83 -3.32
C LYS A 111 5.07 -9.02 -2.70
N PHE A 112 5.43 -7.88 -3.30
CA PHE A 112 6.40 -6.95 -2.71
C PHE A 112 5.92 -6.40 -1.37
N THR A 113 4.68 -5.90 -1.29
CA THR A 113 4.09 -5.44 -0.03
C THR A 113 4.18 -6.51 1.07
N ASN A 114 3.76 -7.73 0.75
CA ASN A 114 3.82 -8.85 1.70
C ASN A 114 5.26 -9.15 2.12
N GLY A 115 6.21 -9.07 1.19
CA GLY A 115 7.64 -9.23 1.48
C GLY A 115 8.17 -8.16 2.42
N PHE A 116 7.86 -6.89 2.16
CA PHE A 116 8.26 -5.77 3.01
C PHE A 116 7.67 -5.87 4.42
N ILE A 117 6.38 -6.19 4.54
CA ILE A 117 5.73 -6.37 5.84
C ILE A 117 6.37 -7.52 6.63
N ARG A 118 6.65 -8.66 5.98
CA ARG A 118 7.33 -9.80 6.62
C ARG A 118 8.76 -9.47 7.07
N ASN A 119 9.41 -8.56 6.37
CA ASN A 119 10.72 -8.04 6.77
C ASN A 119 10.64 -6.95 7.85
N GLY A 120 9.45 -6.67 8.40
CA GLY A 120 9.27 -5.74 9.51
C GLY A 120 9.13 -4.28 9.11
N HIS A 121 9.01 -3.98 7.82
CA HIS A 121 8.79 -2.62 7.33
C HIS A 121 7.33 -2.19 7.44
N ASP A 122 7.11 -0.89 7.47
CA ASP A 122 5.80 -0.25 7.39
C ASP A 122 5.47 0.03 5.93
N VAL A 123 4.26 -0.32 5.45
CA VAL A 123 3.94 -0.17 4.03
C VAL A 123 2.60 0.51 3.83
N LEU A 124 2.62 1.63 3.12
CA LEU A 124 1.43 2.27 2.57
C LEU A 124 1.30 1.89 1.09
N GLU A 125 0.18 1.30 0.72
CA GLU A 125 -0.11 0.94 -0.68
C GLU A 125 -1.01 1.98 -1.34
N ILE A 126 -0.66 2.38 -2.57
CA ILE A 126 -1.52 3.23 -3.41
C ILE A 126 -1.66 2.57 -4.79
N SER A 127 -2.91 2.43 -5.25
CA SER A 127 -3.21 1.99 -6.61
C SER A 127 -3.44 3.18 -7.53
N ASP A 128 -2.55 3.36 -8.48
CA ASP A 128 -2.62 4.43 -9.47
C ASP A 128 -3.84 4.31 -10.39
N ARG A 129 -4.03 3.15 -10.99
CA ARG A 129 -5.10 2.92 -11.97
C ARG A 129 -6.48 2.84 -11.33
N ASP A 130 -6.58 2.25 -10.14
CA ASP A 130 -7.86 2.18 -9.44
C ASP A 130 -8.31 3.56 -8.95
N TYR A 131 -7.38 4.39 -8.45
CA TYR A 131 -7.68 5.76 -8.08
C TYR A 131 -8.24 6.55 -9.28
N ILE A 132 -7.54 6.52 -10.41
CA ILE A 132 -7.95 7.22 -11.63
C ILE A 132 -9.30 6.71 -12.12
N LYS A 133 -9.52 5.39 -12.12
CA LYS A 133 -10.77 4.79 -12.57
C LYS A 133 -11.95 5.14 -11.66
N ASN A 134 -11.73 5.21 -10.36
CA ASN A 134 -12.77 5.47 -9.37
C ASN A 134 -13.24 6.93 -9.35
N ASN A 135 -12.38 7.86 -9.73
CA ASN A 135 -12.63 9.30 -9.58
C ASN A 135 -12.92 10.02 -10.90
N ARG A 136 -13.04 9.30 -12.04
CA ARG A 136 -13.20 9.89 -13.37
C ARG A 136 -14.43 10.80 -13.58
N SER A 137 -15.48 10.61 -12.78
CA SER A 137 -16.78 11.28 -12.99
C SER A 137 -17.08 12.44 -12.04
N LEU A 138 -16.18 12.80 -11.14
CA LEU A 138 -16.53 13.63 -9.98
C LEU A 138 -15.95 15.05 -9.97
N SER A 139 -15.16 15.45 -11.00
CA SER A 139 -14.47 16.74 -10.94
C SER A 139 -14.27 17.37 -12.32
N PHE A 140 -14.37 18.71 -12.38
CA PHE A 140 -13.92 19.53 -13.52
C PHE A 140 -12.39 19.56 -13.66
N THR A 141 -11.65 19.22 -12.59
CA THR A 141 -10.19 19.12 -12.61
C THR A 141 -9.78 17.81 -13.28
N PRO A 142 -8.78 17.82 -14.18
CA PRO A 142 -8.26 16.58 -14.78
C PRO A 142 -7.86 15.56 -13.70
N ILE A 143 -8.33 14.34 -13.85
CA ILE A 143 -8.14 13.27 -12.85
C ILE A 143 -6.65 13.01 -12.58
N ARG A 144 -5.78 13.22 -13.56
CA ARG A 144 -4.34 13.09 -13.37
C ARG A 144 -3.80 14.11 -12.37
N THR A 145 -4.24 15.38 -12.48
CA THR A 145 -3.88 16.44 -11.52
C THR A 145 -4.36 16.12 -10.11
N LEU A 146 -5.59 15.61 -9.96
CA LEU A 146 -6.12 15.17 -8.68
C LEU A 146 -5.30 14.01 -8.10
N PHE A 147 -4.85 13.10 -8.94
CA PHE A 147 -4.01 11.99 -8.50
C PHE A 147 -2.64 12.48 -8.00
N GLN A 148 -1.98 13.42 -8.71
CA GLN A 148 -0.71 14.00 -8.23
C GLN A 148 -0.90 14.67 -6.86
N LYS A 149 -1.96 15.47 -6.71
CA LYS A 149 -2.28 16.09 -5.42
C LYS A 149 -2.48 15.04 -4.32
N TYR A 150 -3.26 13.99 -4.60
CA TYR A 150 -3.48 12.90 -3.64
C TYR A 150 -2.16 12.22 -3.25
N LEU A 151 -1.27 11.99 -4.22
CA LEU A 151 0.06 11.41 -3.96
C LEU A 151 0.90 12.32 -3.06
N ILE A 152 0.93 13.63 -3.34
CA ILE A 152 1.69 14.60 -2.55
C ILE A 152 1.16 14.68 -1.12
N ASP A 153 -0.17 14.73 -0.95
CA ASP A 153 -0.78 14.79 0.37
C ASP A 153 -0.53 13.48 1.16
N SER A 154 -0.65 12.34 0.50
CA SER A 154 -0.33 11.03 1.10
C SER A 154 1.14 10.93 1.49
N PHE A 155 2.05 11.41 0.64
CA PHE A 155 3.48 11.43 0.89
C PHE A 155 3.83 12.29 2.11
N LYS A 156 3.28 13.51 2.20
CA LYS A 156 3.49 14.42 3.34
C LYS A 156 3.01 13.81 4.66
N ASN A 157 1.84 13.16 4.63
CA ASN A 157 1.25 12.56 5.83
C ASN A 157 2.00 11.32 6.30
N TYR A 158 2.46 10.51 5.37
CA TYR A 158 3.14 9.24 5.68
C TYR A 158 4.63 9.42 5.89
N ASN A 159 5.28 10.36 5.19
CA ASN A 159 6.70 10.65 5.20
C ASN A 159 7.55 9.37 5.05
N PRO A 160 7.54 8.73 3.87
CA PRO A 160 8.24 7.46 3.63
C PRO A 160 9.75 7.66 3.52
N ASP A 161 10.50 6.59 3.87
CA ASP A 161 11.95 6.47 3.64
C ASP A 161 12.25 5.94 2.24
N LEU A 162 11.34 5.10 1.71
CA LEU A 162 11.43 4.48 0.38
C LEU A 162 10.13 4.69 -0.38
N LEU A 163 10.23 5.27 -1.57
CA LEU A 163 9.21 5.18 -2.60
C LEU A 163 9.54 4.00 -3.52
N PHE A 164 8.65 3.02 -3.57
CA PHE A 164 8.78 1.84 -4.43
C PHE A 164 7.59 1.78 -5.37
N PHE A 165 7.79 1.82 -6.69
CA PHE A 165 6.67 1.83 -7.61
C PHE A 165 6.88 0.90 -8.81
N GLY A 166 5.77 0.29 -9.26
CA GLY A 166 5.72 -0.52 -10.47
C GLY A 166 5.78 0.34 -11.75
N HIS A 167 5.76 -0.31 -12.90
CA HIS A 167 5.75 0.38 -14.18
C HIS A 167 4.43 1.15 -14.39
N THR A 168 4.38 2.36 -13.88
CA THR A 168 3.24 3.27 -14.02
C THR A 168 3.59 4.47 -14.90
N LYS A 169 2.58 4.96 -15.64
CA LYS A 169 2.66 6.21 -16.41
C LYS A 169 1.96 7.37 -15.68
N ASN A 170 1.36 7.08 -14.54
CA ASN A 170 0.44 8.00 -13.89
C ASN A 170 1.11 8.92 -12.86
N ILE A 171 2.36 8.66 -12.50
CA ILE A 171 3.15 9.57 -11.67
C ILE A 171 3.83 10.57 -12.60
N ASP A 172 3.70 11.85 -12.33
CA ASP A 172 4.41 12.88 -13.09
C ASP A 172 5.84 13.02 -12.54
N PRO A 173 6.87 13.19 -13.42
CA PRO A 173 8.25 13.39 -12.99
C PRO A 173 8.37 14.50 -11.95
N GLU A 174 7.70 15.62 -12.14
CA GLU A 174 7.67 16.76 -11.24
C GLU A 174 7.16 16.39 -9.84
N THR A 175 6.30 15.37 -9.74
CA THR A 175 5.83 14.86 -8.44
C THR A 175 6.96 14.15 -7.68
N LEU A 176 7.86 13.45 -8.38
CA LEU A 176 9.05 12.84 -7.76
C LEU A 176 10.02 13.90 -7.26
N ASP A 177 10.21 15.00 -8.00
CA ASP A 177 11.01 16.14 -7.56
C ASP A 177 10.43 16.79 -6.29
N ILE A 178 9.10 16.94 -6.23
CA ILE A 178 8.42 17.42 -5.02
C ILE A 178 8.69 16.46 -3.84
N PHE A 179 8.63 15.15 -4.04
CA PHE A 179 8.92 14.18 -2.97
C PHE A 179 10.35 14.32 -2.46
N LYS A 180 11.33 14.42 -3.35
CA LYS A 180 12.74 14.67 -2.98
C LYS A 180 12.93 16.01 -2.26
N SER A 181 12.16 17.05 -2.62
CA SER A 181 12.18 18.33 -1.92
C SER A 181 11.63 18.26 -0.50
N ILE A 182 10.60 17.42 -0.26
CA ILE A 182 9.99 17.22 1.05
C ILE A 182 10.91 16.36 1.94
N ASN A 183 11.43 15.25 1.39
CA ASN A 183 12.35 14.35 2.09
C ASN A 183 13.62 14.15 1.26
N ARG A 184 14.70 14.87 1.60
CA ARG A 184 15.99 14.78 0.89
C ARG A 184 16.67 13.42 0.98
N ASN A 185 16.34 12.62 2.00
CA ASN A 185 16.89 11.29 2.20
C ASN A 185 16.02 10.18 1.57
N LEU A 186 14.95 10.56 0.86
CA LEU A 186 14.08 9.62 0.19
C LEU A 186 14.86 8.80 -0.85
N ILE A 187 14.75 7.50 -0.75
CA ILE A 187 15.19 6.58 -1.81
C ILE A 187 14.01 6.33 -2.74
N ILE A 188 14.21 6.49 -4.04
CA ILE A 188 13.19 6.20 -5.06
C ILE A 188 13.62 4.98 -5.85
N SER A 189 12.80 3.94 -5.86
CA SER A 189 13.06 2.71 -6.62
C SER A 189 11.89 2.36 -7.53
N GLN A 190 12.20 2.06 -8.77
CA GLN A 190 11.25 1.56 -9.76
C GLN A 190 11.47 0.08 -10.02
N TRP A 191 10.41 -0.67 -10.29
CA TRP A 191 10.50 -2.04 -10.77
C TRP A 191 9.66 -2.25 -12.03
N ASN A 192 10.14 -3.13 -12.91
CA ASN A 192 9.46 -3.49 -14.15
C ASN A 192 9.69 -4.97 -14.44
N GLU A 193 8.60 -5.75 -14.44
CA GLU A 193 8.59 -7.17 -14.72
C GLU A 193 8.46 -7.52 -16.21
N ASP A 194 8.02 -6.55 -17.01
CA ASP A 194 7.84 -6.77 -18.44
C ASP A 194 9.20 -6.77 -19.19
N PRO A 195 9.33 -7.54 -20.26
CA PRO A 195 10.54 -7.53 -21.05
C PRO A 195 10.90 -6.16 -21.60
N VAL A 196 12.18 -5.81 -21.52
CA VAL A 196 12.75 -4.56 -22.07
C VAL A 196 13.60 -4.91 -23.28
N MET A 197 12.95 -5.43 -24.34
CA MET A 197 13.60 -5.88 -25.56
C MET A 197 13.10 -5.10 -26.78
N PRO A 198 13.97 -4.37 -27.50
CA PRO A 198 13.55 -3.51 -28.61
C PRO A 198 12.91 -4.27 -29.77
N SER A 199 13.30 -5.54 -29.94
CA SER A 199 12.72 -6.41 -30.95
C SER A 199 11.24 -6.73 -30.75
N LEU A 200 10.72 -6.50 -29.53
CA LEU A 200 9.32 -6.71 -29.20
C LEU A 200 8.55 -5.40 -29.28
N GLY A 201 7.61 -5.29 -30.19
CA GLY A 201 6.87 -4.05 -30.47
C GLY A 201 6.19 -3.43 -29.24
N TYR A 202 5.64 -4.26 -28.33
CA TYR A 202 5.03 -3.80 -27.08
C TYR A 202 6.04 -3.31 -26.04
N SER A 203 7.31 -3.68 -26.17
CA SER A 203 8.38 -3.29 -25.25
C SER A 203 8.79 -1.82 -25.38
N LYS A 204 8.45 -1.14 -26.49
CA LYS A 204 8.75 0.28 -26.67
C LYS A 204 8.18 1.14 -25.55
N ASN A 205 6.93 0.89 -25.17
CA ASN A 205 6.28 1.61 -24.07
C ASN A 205 6.99 1.39 -22.72
N ASN A 206 7.53 0.19 -22.48
CA ASN A 206 8.26 -0.12 -21.25
C ASN A 206 9.61 0.62 -21.22
N ILE A 207 10.30 0.66 -22.36
CA ILE A 207 11.55 1.41 -22.52
C ILE A 207 11.32 2.92 -22.30
N GLU A 208 10.27 3.49 -22.89
CA GLU A 208 9.92 4.89 -22.71
C GLU A 208 9.59 5.22 -21.25
N ASN A 209 8.86 4.36 -20.56
CA ASN A 209 8.58 4.52 -19.13
C ASN A 209 9.85 4.48 -18.29
N ILE A 210 10.75 3.55 -18.57
CA ILE A 210 12.03 3.45 -17.87
C ILE A 210 12.86 4.72 -18.12
N LYS A 211 12.96 5.17 -19.37
CA LYS A 211 13.68 6.39 -19.73
C LYS A 211 13.09 7.62 -19.04
N ARG A 212 11.78 7.71 -18.93
CA ARG A 212 11.08 8.84 -18.30
C ARG A 212 11.51 9.07 -16.85
N TYR A 213 11.85 8.00 -16.13
CA TYR A 213 12.19 8.09 -14.70
C TYR A 213 13.67 7.80 -14.41
N SER A 214 14.47 7.40 -15.41
CA SER A 214 15.83 6.87 -15.19
C SER A 214 16.78 7.83 -14.44
N GLU A 215 16.59 9.13 -14.61
CA GLU A 215 17.40 10.16 -13.93
C GLU A 215 16.85 10.57 -12.56
N LEU A 216 15.60 10.20 -12.27
CA LEU A 216 14.89 10.58 -11.04
C LEU A 216 14.90 9.49 -9.99
N VAL A 217 15.15 8.24 -10.40
CA VAL A 217 15.14 7.09 -9.51
C VAL A 217 16.56 6.66 -9.13
N ASP A 218 16.72 6.29 -7.88
CA ASP A 218 18.01 5.84 -7.35
C ASP A 218 18.32 4.40 -7.77
N HIS A 219 17.27 3.55 -7.92
CA HIS A 219 17.40 2.15 -8.30
C HIS A 219 16.28 1.69 -9.25
N ASN A 220 16.67 0.99 -10.32
CA ASN A 220 15.75 0.35 -11.26
C ASN A 220 15.88 -1.17 -11.18
N PHE A 221 14.82 -1.86 -10.83
CA PHE A 221 14.76 -3.33 -10.80
C PHE A 221 14.03 -3.85 -12.04
N ILE A 222 14.71 -4.64 -12.84
CA ILE A 222 14.17 -5.19 -14.11
C ILE A 222 14.41 -6.69 -14.22
N THR A 223 13.50 -7.40 -14.88
CA THR A 223 13.63 -8.84 -15.16
C THR A 223 14.41 -9.15 -16.45
N THR A 224 14.72 -8.14 -17.23
CA THR A 224 15.61 -8.23 -18.39
C THR A 224 17.03 -7.91 -17.96
N HIS A 225 18.01 -8.70 -18.44
CA HIS A 225 19.40 -8.47 -18.06
C HIS A 225 19.86 -7.06 -18.45
N PRO A 226 20.48 -6.26 -17.56
CA PRO A 226 20.83 -4.87 -17.80
C PRO A 226 21.68 -4.62 -19.05
N SER A 227 22.51 -5.59 -19.47
CA SER A 227 23.32 -5.45 -20.68
C SER A 227 22.49 -5.20 -21.96
N VAL A 228 21.20 -5.53 -21.95
CA VAL A 228 20.30 -5.23 -23.06
C VAL A 228 20.03 -3.73 -23.16
N LEU A 229 20.04 -3.02 -22.04
CA LEU A 229 19.80 -1.57 -21.95
C LEU A 229 20.96 -0.76 -22.56
N LYS A 230 22.19 -1.25 -22.41
CA LYS A 230 23.37 -0.63 -23.03
C LYS A 230 23.20 -0.44 -24.54
N LYS A 231 22.56 -1.40 -25.19
CA LYS A 231 22.27 -1.33 -26.62
C LYS A 231 21.22 -0.27 -26.96
N GLN A 232 20.55 0.31 -25.96
CA GLN A 232 19.51 1.33 -26.08
C GLN A 232 19.99 2.73 -25.69
N ASN A 233 21.28 2.92 -25.44
CA ASN A 233 21.83 4.16 -24.89
C ASN A 233 21.16 4.59 -23.56
N ILE A 234 20.75 3.64 -22.75
CA ILE A 234 20.27 3.88 -21.38
C ILE A 234 21.46 3.66 -20.44
N ASN A 235 21.75 4.65 -19.62
CA ASN A 235 22.72 4.51 -18.54
C ASN A 235 22.22 3.41 -17.58
N ASP A 236 23.03 2.35 -17.41
CA ASP A 236 22.67 1.16 -16.64
C ASP A 236 23.28 1.12 -15.23
N ASN A 237 23.91 2.18 -14.77
CA ASN A 237 24.63 2.19 -13.49
C ASN A 237 23.72 1.93 -12.27
N ASN A 238 22.44 2.29 -12.36
CA ASN A 238 21.45 2.10 -11.29
C ASN A 238 20.43 0.98 -11.59
N PHE A 239 20.72 0.12 -12.58
CA PHE A 239 19.84 -0.98 -12.95
C PHE A 239 20.27 -2.29 -12.30
N HIS A 240 19.33 -3.00 -11.73
CA HIS A 240 19.50 -4.26 -11.04
C HIS A 240 18.62 -5.33 -11.67
N PHE A 241 19.22 -6.46 -11.98
CA PHE A 241 18.46 -7.63 -12.41
C PHE A 241 17.77 -8.25 -11.18
N PHE A 242 16.51 -8.62 -11.33
CA PHE A 242 15.80 -9.40 -10.32
C PHE A 242 14.92 -10.46 -10.95
N PHE A 243 14.67 -11.53 -10.22
CA PHE A 243 13.70 -12.54 -10.62
C PHE A 243 12.30 -12.11 -10.22
N VAL A 244 11.29 -12.56 -10.98
CA VAL A 244 9.89 -12.36 -10.60
C VAL A 244 9.68 -12.91 -9.19
N PRO A 245 9.21 -12.10 -8.24
CA PRO A 245 9.08 -12.51 -6.85
C PRO A 245 7.98 -13.55 -6.66
N VAL A 246 8.24 -14.48 -5.78
CA VAL A 246 7.29 -15.49 -5.31
C VAL A 246 6.91 -15.16 -3.87
N ASP A 247 5.63 -15.22 -3.56
CA ASP A 247 5.12 -15.06 -2.20
C ASP A 247 4.70 -16.43 -1.64
N LYS A 248 5.40 -16.88 -0.60
CA LYS A 248 5.13 -18.17 0.03
C LYS A 248 3.70 -18.34 0.57
N ASN A 249 2.97 -17.25 0.80
CA ASN A 249 1.58 -17.31 1.26
C ASN A 249 0.57 -17.34 0.11
N ILE A 250 1.00 -16.97 -1.09
CA ILE A 250 0.18 -17.01 -2.31
C ILE A 250 0.47 -18.29 -3.09
N GLU A 251 1.75 -18.65 -3.22
CA GLU A 251 2.25 -19.72 -4.08
C GLU A 251 2.82 -20.89 -3.25
N PHE A 252 2.09 -21.27 -2.19
CA PHE A 252 2.56 -22.33 -1.29
C PHE A 252 2.18 -23.74 -1.76
N PHE A 253 1.40 -23.87 -2.84
CA PHE A 253 1.00 -25.18 -3.36
C PHE A 253 2.20 -26.01 -3.79
N ASN A 254 2.48 -27.03 -3.02
CA ASN A 254 3.52 -27.99 -3.33
C ASN A 254 2.90 -29.25 -3.88
N VAL A 255 2.67 -29.27 -5.19
CA VAL A 255 2.00 -30.38 -5.89
C VAL A 255 2.99 -31.32 -6.60
N TYR A 256 4.29 -31.10 -6.47
CA TYR A 256 5.28 -31.92 -7.19
C TYR A 256 5.27 -33.40 -6.76
N LYS A 257 4.75 -33.73 -5.57
CA LYS A 257 4.57 -35.10 -5.09
C LYS A 257 3.30 -35.75 -5.63
N LEU A 258 2.39 -35.00 -6.20
CA LEU A 258 1.17 -35.53 -6.81
C LEU A 258 1.51 -35.98 -8.23
N ARG A 259 0.94 -37.15 -8.63
CA ARG A 259 1.09 -37.59 -10.01
C ARG A 259 0.47 -36.54 -10.94
N PRO A 260 1.23 -35.98 -11.90
CA PRO A 260 0.69 -34.99 -12.80
C PRO A 260 -0.43 -35.59 -13.67
N GLN A 261 -1.50 -34.86 -13.85
CA GLN A 261 -2.60 -35.25 -14.74
C GLN A 261 -2.29 -35.00 -16.21
N LYS A 262 -1.30 -34.16 -16.47
CA LYS A 262 -0.82 -33.77 -17.81
C LYS A 262 0.69 -33.75 -17.80
N ASP A 263 1.31 -34.25 -18.86
CA ASP A 263 2.77 -34.25 -19.02
C ASP A 263 3.30 -32.86 -19.37
N LEU A 264 2.46 -32.05 -20.02
CA LEU A 264 2.77 -30.66 -20.38
C LEU A 264 1.57 -29.77 -20.06
N PHE A 265 1.83 -28.67 -19.38
CA PHE A 265 0.87 -27.59 -19.18
C PHE A 265 1.46 -26.27 -19.70
N TYR A 266 0.75 -25.65 -20.61
CA TYR A 266 1.10 -24.33 -21.14
C TYR A 266 -0.08 -23.38 -20.96
N ALA A 267 0.15 -22.28 -20.25
CA ALA A 267 -0.83 -21.23 -20.06
C ALA A 267 -0.26 -19.91 -20.57
N MET A 268 -0.98 -19.27 -21.46
CA MET A 268 -0.65 -17.95 -21.98
C MET A 268 -1.86 -17.06 -21.97
N SER A 269 -1.71 -15.82 -21.49
CA SER A 269 -2.71 -14.80 -21.71
C SER A 269 -2.57 -14.30 -23.16
N HIS A 270 -3.67 -14.23 -23.87
CA HIS A 270 -3.67 -13.49 -25.15
C HIS A 270 -3.47 -12.01 -24.81
N GLY A 271 -2.27 -11.50 -25.09
CA GLY A 271 -2.06 -10.07 -25.16
C GLY A 271 -2.86 -9.53 -26.33
N VAL A 272 -3.85 -8.73 -26.06
CA VAL A 272 -4.56 -7.94 -27.07
C VAL A 272 -3.72 -6.72 -27.38
#